data_e36acb667a57a4591ab1e8e7527b82b8
#
_entry.id   e36acb667a57a4591ab1e8e7527b82b8
#
_cell.length_a   1.000
_cell.length_b   1.000
_cell.length_c   1.000
_cell.angle_alpha   90.00
_cell.angle_beta   90.00
_cell.angle_gamma   90.00
#
_symmetry.space_group_name_H-M   'P 1'
#
loop_
_entity.id
_entity.type
_entity.pdbx_description
1 polymer ?
#
loop_
_entity_poly.entity_id
_entity_poly.type
_entity_poly.pdbx_seq_one_letter_code
_entity_poly.pdbx_strand_id
1 'polypeptide(L)'
;GEVVLIDFTVMSSFDYYTGIVFEAYEPGLGSPIGGGGRYDNLVAAYGGTKVPAAGFSFYLEQVMEAFALEKAATPHPLRIAVPKGSLNEDAIAALDAAGLNVDGLADAGRTLMLRNGDVEYIIVRPTDAPVFVALGAADCGICGEDSLVEARTDVVELVDLEFGGCRFVVAESAGTSEAVEKRYRELGSIRIATKYPHIAHSHFDKQGKQVEIVKLHGNIELAPITGMAEQ
;
A
#
# COMPACT_ATOMS: atom_id res chain seq x y z
N GLY A 1 7.74 1.00 10.90
CA GLY A 1 7.57 2.14 9.99
C GLY A 1 8.69 3.13 10.18
N GLU A 2 9.25 3.60 9.09
CA GLU A 2 10.27 4.64 9.13
C GLU A 2 9.67 5.92 9.71
N VAL A 3 10.33 6.48 10.71
CA VAL A 3 9.91 7.74 11.32
C VAL A 3 10.97 8.78 11.00
N VAL A 4 10.58 9.82 10.30
CA VAL A 4 11.42 11.01 10.09
C VAL A 4 11.12 11.99 11.22
N LEU A 5 12.16 12.29 12.02
CA LEU A 5 12.08 13.27 13.07
C LEU A 5 12.84 14.54 12.63
N ILE A 6 12.24 15.70 12.86
CA ILE A 6 12.90 16.98 12.63
C ILE A 6 13.41 17.46 13.99
N ASP A 7 14.74 17.53 14.13
CA ASP A 7 15.40 17.98 15.33
C ASP A 7 16.36 19.14 14.98
N PHE A 8 16.13 20.29 15.56
CA PHE A 8 16.96 21.49 15.37
C PHE A 8 18.22 21.52 16.25
N THR A 9 18.39 20.52 17.11
CA THR A 9 19.55 20.39 18.00
C THR A 9 20.66 19.51 17.43
N VAL A 10 20.41 18.80 16.33
CA VAL A 10 21.42 17.98 15.66
C VAL A 10 22.54 18.87 15.13
N MET A 11 23.68 18.78 15.76
CA MET A 11 24.90 19.48 15.36
C MET A 11 25.86 18.48 14.73
N SER A 12 26.15 18.69 13.45
CA SER A 12 27.21 17.92 12.78
C SER A 12 28.58 18.24 13.36
N SER A 13 29.41 17.23 13.52
CA SER A 13 30.82 17.39 13.87
C SER A 13 31.67 18.02 12.75
N PHE A 14 31.10 18.21 11.57
CA PHE A 14 31.80 18.75 10.40
C PHE A 14 31.32 20.15 10.05
N ASP A 15 32.23 21.12 10.01
CA ASP A 15 31.95 22.54 9.72
C ASP A 15 31.67 22.82 8.23
N TYR A 16 31.76 21.85 7.34
CA TYR A 16 31.58 22.06 5.92
C TYR A 16 30.12 22.00 5.43
N TYR A 17 29.18 21.56 6.26
CA TYR A 17 27.78 21.53 5.90
C TYR A 17 27.20 22.95 5.76
N THR A 18 26.41 23.14 4.71
CA THR A 18 25.80 24.44 4.37
C THR A 18 24.28 24.41 4.37
N GLY A 19 23.67 23.28 4.70
CA GLY A 19 22.24 23.07 4.67
C GLY A 19 21.79 21.97 5.61
N ILE A 20 20.77 21.23 5.19
CA ILE A 20 20.21 20.12 5.97
C ILE A 20 21.30 19.08 6.23
N VAL A 21 21.38 18.63 7.46
CA VAL A 21 22.11 17.43 7.90
C VAL A 21 21.12 16.41 8.41
N PHE A 22 21.46 15.14 8.28
CA PHE A 22 20.64 14.04 8.79
C PHE A 22 21.52 12.93 9.35
N GLU A 23 20.95 12.16 10.26
CA GLU A 23 21.52 10.94 10.81
C GLU A 23 20.48 9.84 10.72
N ALA A 24 20.93 8.63 10.42
CA ALA A 24 20.09 7.44 10.38
C ALA A 24 20.38 6.58 11.61
N TYR A 25 19.33 6.14 12.28
CA TYR A 25 19.41 5.32 13.49
C TYR A 25 18.66 4.02 13.32
N GLU A 26 19.20 2.98 13.88
CA GLU A 26 18.48 1.72 14.10
C GLU A 26 17.95 1.68 15.54
N PRO A 27 16.62 1.32 15.74
CA PRO A 27 16.02 1.25 17.08
C PRO A 27 16.68 0.25 17.98
N GLY A 28 17.67 0.02 18.31
CA GLY A 28 18.39 -0.95 19.17
C GLY A 28 19.85 -0.57 19.34
N LEU A 29 20.33 0.39 18.55
CA LEU A 29 21.65 0.93 18.64
C LEU A 29 21.63 2.30 19.32
N GLY A 30 22.57 2.55 20.20
CA GLY A 30 22.75 3.83 20.86
C GLY A 30 23.50 4.88 20.02
N SER A 31 23.85 4.56 18.76
CA SER A 31 24.62 5.39 17.85
C SER A 31 24.05 5.35 16.44
N PRO A 32 24.26 6.41 15.64
CA PRO A 32 23.79 6.43 14.26
C PRO A 32 24.50 5.39 13.39
N ILE A 33 23.78 4.78 12.45
CA ILE A 33 24.30 3.84 11.45
C ILE A 33 24.88 4.55 10.22
N GLY A 34 24.62 5.83 10.09
CA GLY A 34 25.14 6.68 9.02
C GLY A 34 24.58 8.09 9.12
N GLY A 35 25.10 8.96 8.28
CA GLY A 35 24.66 10.34 8.24
C GLY A 35 25.20 11.08 7.03
N GLY A 36 24.67 12.27 6.81
CA GLY A 36 25.06 13.08 5.67
C GLY A 36 24.43 14.46 5.69
N GLY A 37 24.60 15.18 4.60
CA GLY A 37 24.02 16.50 4.46
C GLY A 37 24.45 17.21 3.18
N ARG A 38 24.08 18.49 3.11
CA ARG A 38 24.39 19.38 1.99
C ARG A 38 25.64 20.20 2.30
N TYR A 39 26.57 20.29 1.34
CA TYR A 39 27.85 20.98 1.50
C TYR A 39 28.30 21.71 0.22
N ASP A 40 27.68 22.84 -0.09
CA ASP A 40 27.83 23.58 -1.34
C ASP A 40 29.20 24.22 -1.54
N ASN A 41 29.99 24.39 -0.49
CA ASN A 41 31.29 25.08 -0.54
C ASN A 41 32.49 24.13 -0.54
N LEU A 42 32.26 22.81 -0.29
CA LEU A 42 33.35 21.85 -0.10
C LEU A 42 34.23 21.70 -1.34
N VAL A 43 33.60 21.57 -2.53
CA VAL A 43 34.30 21.40 -3.79
C VAL A 43 35.19 22.63 -4.10
N ALA A 44 34.67 23.83 -3.81
CA ALA A 44 35.45 25.08 -3.99
C ALA A 44 36.62 25.18 -3.04
N ALA A 45 36.52 24.67 -1.81
CA ALA A 45 37.60 24.68 -0.83
C ALA A 45 38.81 23.83 -1.25
N TYR A 46 38.58 22.84 -2.10
CA TYR A 46 39.63 22.00 -2.69
C TYR A 46 40.06 22.42 -4.11
N GLY A 47 39.78 23.65 -4.49
CA GLY A 47 40.25 24.24 -5.75
C GLY A 47 39.35 24.00 -6.95
N GLY A 48 38.17 23.46 -6.74
CA GLY A 48 37.14 23.33 -7.78
C GLY A 48 36.26 24.56 -7.94
N THR A 49 35.31 24.50 -8.86
CA THR A 49 34.27 25.53 -8.99
C THR A 49 33.23 25.36 -7.88
N LYS A 50 32.54 26.43 -7.50
CA LYS A 50 31.45 26.34 -6.52
C LYS A 50 30.27 25.59 -7.12
N VAL A 51 30.03 24.36 -6.65
CA VAL A 51 28.98 23.45 -7.10
C VAL A 51 28.20 22.97 -5.89
N PRO A 52 26.86 23.08 -5.89
CA PRO A 52 26.05 22.46 -4.85
C PRO A 52 26.31 20.95 -4.79
N ALA A 53 26.57 20.46 -3.58
CA ALA A 53 26.83 19.05 -3.37
C ALA A 53 26.14 18.56 -2.10
N ALA A 54 25.77 17.29 -2.11
CA ALA A 54 25.26 16.56 -0.96
C ALA A 54 25.81 15.14 -0.98
N GLY A 55 25.92 14.52 0.17
CA GLY A 55 26.37 13.15 0.28
C GLY A 55 26.07 12.58 1.64
N PHE A 56 26.29 11.29 1.76
CA PHE A 56 26.15 10.57 3.01
C PHE A 56 27.20 9.44 3.11
N SER A 57 27.40 8.96 4.31
CA SER A 57 28.26 7.81 4.60
C SER A 57 27.54 6.87 5.57
N PHE A 58 27.86 5.57 5.44
CA PHE A 58 27.51 4.57 6.44
C PHE A 58 28.69 4.30 7.36
N TYR A 59 28.38 4.05 8.62
CA TYR A 59 29.35 3.55 9.60
C TYR A 59 29.28 2.03 9.59
N LEU A 60 30.26 1.39 8.94
CA LEU A 60 30.21 -0.03 8.65
C LEU A 60 30.03 -0.89 9.90
N GLU A 61 30.71 -0.56 10.98
CA GLU A 61 30.63 -1.29 12.25
C GLU A 61 29.21 -1.25 12.82
N GLN A 62 28.57 -0.08 12.82
CA GLN A 62 27.19 0.11 13.30
C GLN A 62 26.17 -0.59 12.40
N VAL A 63 26.41 -0.58 11.09
CA VAL A 63 25.55 -1.32 10.15
C VAL A 63 25.68 -2.83 10.39
N MET A 64 26.89 -3.34 10.63
CA MET A 64 27.07 -4.77 10.95
C MET A 64 26.45 -5.14 12.30
N GLU A 65 26.54 -4.26 13.29
CA GLU A 65 25.88 -4.47 14.59
C GLU A 65 24.36 -4.46 14.45
N ALA A 66 23.79 -3.55 13.64
CA ALA A 66 22.37 -3.53 13.31
C ALA A 66 21.91 -4.86 12.70
N PHE A 67 22.62 -5.39 11.71
CA PHE A 67 22.33 -6.70 11.14
C PHE A 67 22.45 -7.85 12.17
N ALA A 68 23.38 -7.77 13.10
CA ALA A 68 23.51 -8.77 14.16
C ALA A 68 22.31 -8.72 15.13
N LEU A 69 21.82 -7.53 15.47
CA LEU A 69 20.62 -7.34 16.28
C LEU A 69 19.36 -7.83 15.57
N GLU A 70 19.20 -7.51 14.31
CA GLU A 70 18.07 -7.98 13.47
C GLU A 70 18.06 -9.51 13.39
N LYS A 71 19.22 -10.14 13.20
CA LYS A 71 19.36 -11.59 13.17
C LYS A 71 19.14 -12.25 14.54
N ALA A 72 19.43 -11.55 15.62
CA ALA A 72 19.19 -12.02 17.00
C ALA A 72 17.74 -11.78 17.45
N ALA A 73 17.01 -10.85 16.82
CA ALA A 73 15.58 -10.70 16.99
C ALA A 73 14.93 -12.05 16.60
N THR A 74 14.08 -12.59 17.48
CA THR A 74 13.42 -13.87 17.25
C THR A 74 12.74 -13.83 15.89
N PRO A 75 13.12 -14.67 14.93
CA PRO A 75 12.50 -14.63 13.61
C PRO A 75 11.02 -14.92 13.75
N HIS A 76 10.18 -13.91 13.55
CA HIS A 76 8.75 -14.15 13.42
C HIS A 76 8.51 -14.81 12.04
N PRO A 77 7.54 -15.71 11.93
CA PRO A 77 7.19 -16.30 10.66
C PRO A 77 6.84 -15.22 9.65
N LEU A 78 7.17 -15.43 8.39
CA LEU A 78 6.69 -14.56 7.31
C LEU A 78 5.16 -14.60 7.28
N ARG A 79 4.51 -13.47 7.53
CA ARG A 79 3.05 -13.37 7.57
C ARG A 79 2.53 -12.89 6.22
N ILE A 80 1.70 -13.71 5.59
CA ILE A 80 1.15 -13.42 4.27
C ILE A 80 -0.38 -13.30 4.36
N ALA A 81 -0.93 -12.14 4.01
CA ALA A 81 -2.37 -11.96 3.87
C ALA A 81 -2.83 -12.61 2.56
N VAL A 82 -3.61 -13.69 2.66
CA VAL A 82 -4.10 -14.48 1.53
C VAL A 82 -5.59 -14.18 1.31
N PRO A 83 -6.00 -13.84 0.07
CA PRO A 83 -7.38 -13.53 -0.21
C PRO A 83 -8.25 -14.77 -0.17
N LYS A 84 -9.46 -14.66 0.40
CA LYS A 84 -10.50 -15.64 0.26
C LYS A 84 -11.44 -15.31 -0.91
N GLY A 85 -12.22 -16.29 -1.34
CA GLY A 85 -13.17 -16.12 -2.45
C GLY A 85 -12.54 -16.39 -3.81
N SER A 86 -12.89 -15.62 -4.82
CA SER A 86 -12.54 -15.91 -6.23
C SER A 86 -11.04 -15.88 -6.53
N LEU A 87 -10.24 -15.14 -5.76
CA LEU A 87 -8.79 -15.07 -5.94
C LEU A 87 -8.02 -16.12 -5.14
N ASN A 88 -8.70 -16.93 -4.32
CA ASN A 88 -8.04 -17.84 -3.37
C ASN A 88 -7.24 -18.93 -4.08
N GLU A 89 -7.84 -19.59 -5.07
CA GLU A 89 -7.20 -20.70 -5.79
C GLU A 89 -5.94 -20.24 -6.53
N ASP A 90 -6.05 -19.17 -7.28
CA ASP A 90 -4.90 -18.60 -8.02
C ASP A 90 -3.80 -18.10 -7.07
N ALA A 91 -4.18 -17.49 -5.94
CA ALA A 91 -3.24 -17.04 -4.92
C ALA A 91 -2.48 -18.22 -4.30
N ILE A 92 -3.16 -19.31 -3.97
CA ILE A 92 -2.53 -20.54 -3.46
C ILE A 92 -1.58 -21.12 -4.50
N ALA A 93 -2.00 -21.20 -5.77
CA ALA A 93 -1.15 -21.70 -6.85
C ALA A 93 0.12 -20.84 -7.02
N ALA A 94 0.00 -19.52 -6.92
CA ALA A 94 1.18 -18.63 -6.99
C ALA A 94 2.14 -18.82 -5.81
N LEU A 95 1.61 -19.01 -4.60
CA LEU A 95 2.41 -19.28 -3.39
C LEU A 95 3.13 -20.64 -3.47
N ASP A 96 2.45 -21.67 -3.96
CA ASP A 96 3.03 -23.00 -4.20
C ASP A 96 4.13 -22.95 -5.25
N ALA A 97 3.89 -22.24 -6.37
CA ALA A 97 4.89 -22.03 -7.41
C ALA A 97 6.12 -21.27 -6.90
N ALA A 98 5.96 -20.41 -5.90
CA ALA A 98 7.04 -19.73 -5.20
C ALA A 98 7.80 -20.64 -4.20
N GLY A 99 7.38 -21.90 -4.04
CA GLY A 99 8.02 -22.88 -3.17
C GLY A 99 7.61 -22.78 -1.70
N LEU A 100 6.49 -22.09 -1.40
CA LEU A 100 5.96 -22.00 -0.04
C LEU A 100 5.06 -23.20 0.26
N ASN A 101 5.08 -23.68 1.50
CA ASN A 101 4.18 -24.75 1.92
C ASN A 101 2.76 -24.19 2.10
N VAL A 102 1.85 -24.61 1.22
CA VAL A 102 0.43 -24.18 1.17
C VAL A 102 -0.53 -25.21 1.74
N ASP A 103 -0.05 -26.26 2.41
CA ASP A 103 -0.87 -27.33 2.97
C ASP A 103 -2.02 -26.75 3.82
N GLY A 104 -3.25 -27.23 3.56
CA GLY A 104 -4.43 -26.83 4.31
C GLY A 104 -5.03 -25.46 3.94
N LEU A 105 -4.40 -24.66 3.07
CA LEU A 105 -4.96 -23.36 2.66
C LEU A 105 -6.24 -23.50 1.83
N ALA A 106 -6.30 -24.49 0.93
CA ALA A 106 -7.48 -24.73 0.10
C ALA A 106 -8.71 -25.14 0.93
N ASP A 107 -8.46 -25.87 2.01
CA ASP A 107 -9.50 -26.41 2.89
C ASP A 107 -9.62 -25.64 4.21
N ALA A 108 -9.13 -24.41 4.27
CA ALA A 108 -9.07 -23.63 5.49
C ALA A 108 -10.44 -23.35 6.15
N GLY A 109 -11.53 -23.42 5.38
CA GLY A 109 -12.89 -23.30 5.89
C GLY A 109 -13.13 -21.99 6.67
N ARG A 110 -13.28 -22.12 8.01
CA ARG A 110 -13.44 -20.96 8.92
C ARG A 110 -12.13 -20.54 9.59
N THR A 111 -11.03 -21.20 9.28
CA THR A 111 -9.71 -20.86 9.81
C THR A 111 -9.31 -19.48 9.28
N LEU A 112 -8.86 -18.62 10.17
CA LEU A 112 -8.42 -17.26 9.82
C LEU A 112 -6.89 -17.14 9.78
N MET A 113 -6.18 -18.03 10.44
CA MET A 113 -4.73 -18.08 10.47
C MET A 113 -4.26 -19.52 10.36
N LEU A 114 -3.27 -19.77 9.51
CA LEU A 114 -2.67 -21.08 9.31
C LEU A 114 -1.16 -20.93 9.28
N ARG A 115 -0.45 -21.74 10.08
CA ARG A 115 1.01 -21.71 10.13
C ARG A 115 1.61 -22.98 9.53
N ASN A 116 2.46 -22.80 8.54
CA ASN A 116 3.22 -23.87 7.88
C ASN A 116 4.72 -23.57 7.98
N GLY A 117 5.34 -24.11 9.04
CA GLY A 117 6.77 -23.87 9.30
C GLY A 117 7.08 -22.39 9.62
N ASP A 118 7.86 -21.76 8.75
CA ASP A 118 8.30 -20.38 8.88
C ASP A 118 7.36 -19.36 8.20
N VAL A 119 6.22 -19.81 7.69
CA VAL A 119 5.21 -18.96 7.08
C VAL A 119 3.90 -19.04 7.86
N GLU A 120 3.27 -17.91 8.08
CA GLU A 120 1.95 -17.77 8.67
C GLU A 120 1.01 -17.07 7.68
N TYR A 121 -0.04 -17.77 7.28
CA TYR A 121 -1.05 -17.26 6.37
C TYR A 121 -2.21 -16.67 7.15
N ILE A 122 -2.59 -15.43 6.80
CA ILE A 122 -3.72 -14.71 7.37
C ILE A 122 -4.79 -14.62 6.30
N ILE A 123 -5.90 -15.35 6.48
CA ILE A 123 -6.95 -15.48 5.48
C ILE A 123 -7.94 -14.33 5.62
N VAL A 124 -7.91 -13.42 4.68
CA VAL A 124 -8.66 -12.15 4.72
C VAL A 124 -9.55 -11.97 3.48
N ARG A 125 -10.44 -10.98 3.53
CA ARG A 125 -11.09 -10.51 2.30
C ARG A 125 -10.06 -9.78 1.44
N PRO A 126 -10.14 -9.87 0.10
CA PRO A 126 -9.22 -9.15 -0.78
C PRO A 126 -9.14 -7.64 -0.48
N THR A 127 -10.27 -7.02 -0.14
CA THR A 127 -10.36 -5.60 0.22
C THR A 127 -9.65 -5.23 1.51
N ASP A 128 -9.38 -6.18 2.40
CA ASP A 128 -8.79 -5.95 3.70
C ASP A 128 -7.27 -6.16 3.67
N ALA A 129 -6.75 -6.95 2.72
CA ALA A 129 -5.34 -7.29 2.64
C ALA A 129 -4.39 -6.07 2.63
N PRO A 130 -4.65 -4.97 1.86
CA PRO A 130 -3.79 -3.79 1.90
C PRO A 130 -3.70 -3.15 3.28
N VAL A 131 -4.80 -3.14 4.04
CA VAL A 131 -4.84 -2.57 5.39
C VAL A 131 -4.06 -3.43 6.38
N PHE A 132 -4.14 -4.77 6.27
CA PHE A 132 -3.37 -5.69 7.10
C PHE A 132 -1.87 -5.49 6.92
N VAL A 133 -1.42 -5.27 5.69
CA VAL A 133 -0.01 -4.97 5.40
C VAL A 133 0.38 -3.59 5.91
N ALA A 134 -0.40 -2.55 5.61
CA ALA A 134 -0.11 -1.18 6.02
C ALA A 134 0.01 -1.02 7.54
N LEU A 135 -0.77 -1.78 8.31
CA LEU A 135 -0.74 -1.76 9.78
C LEU A 135 0.25 -2.77 10.39
N GLY A 136 1.02 -3.49 9.57
CA GLY A 136 2.02 -4.45 10.04
C GLY A 136 1.43 -5.73 10.64
N ALA A 137 0.16 -6.04 10.40
CA ALA A 137 -0.45 -7.31 10.77
C ALA A 137 0.01 -8.45 9.85
N ALA A 138 0.32 -8.14 8.61
CA ALA A 138 0.99 -9.01 7.65
C ALA A 138 2.21 -8.31 7.06
N ASP A 139 3.22 -9.08 6.66
CA ASP A 139 4.45 -8.55 6.07
C ASP A 139 4.27 -8.30 4.56
N CYS A 140 3.43 -9.12 3.93
CA CYS A 140 2.97 -8.93 2.55
C CYS A 140 1.55 -9.49 2.38
N GLY A 141 0.95 -9.27 1.22
CA GLY A 141 -0.39 -9.77 0.93
C GLY A 141 -0.69 -9.85 -0.56
N ILE A 142 -1.65 -10.69 -0.91
CA ILE A 142 -2.17 -10.83 -2.27
C ILE A 142 -3.58 -10.23 -2.31
N CYS A 143 -3.83 -9.34 -3.25
CA CYS A 143 -5.15 -8.74 -3.46
C CYS A 143 -5.34 -8.35 -4.93
N GLY A 144 -6.56 -8.01 -5.32
CA GLY A 144 -6.78 -7.35 -6.61
C GLY A 144 -6.31 -5.90 -6.59
N GLU A 145 -5.87 -5.41 -7.73
CA GLU A 145 -5.50 -3.98 -7.92
C GLU A 145 -6.65 -3.04 -7.53
N ASP A 146 -7.90 -3.46 -7.77
CA ASP A 146 -9.10 -2.76 -7.35
C ASP A 146 -9.13 -2.48 -5.84
N SER A 147 -8.75 -3.47 -5.05
CA SER A 147 -8.71 -3.37 -3.59
C SER A 147 -7.56 -2.48 -3.12
N LEU A 148 -6.42 -2.53 -3.80
CA LEU A 148 -5.26 -1.70 -3.52
C LEU A 148 -5.57 -0.21 -3.80
N VAL A 149 -6.12 0.09 -4.97
CA VAL A 149 -6.49 1.45 -5.37
C VAL A 149 -7.59 2.02 -4.47
N GLU A 150 -8.58 1.21 -4.11
CA GLU A 150 -9.68 1.64 -3.23
C GLU A 150 -9.22 1.92 -1.81
N ALA A 151 -8.31 1.10 -1.27
CA ALA A 151 -7.85 1.20 0.11
C ALA A 151 -7.00 2.45 0.37
N ARG A 152 -6.28 2.97 -0.64
CA ARG A 152 -5.40 4.14 -0.55
C ARG A 152 -4.43 4.06 0.64
N THR A 153 -3.96 2.87 0.93
CA THR A 153 -3.00 2.62 2.00
C THR A 153 -1.57 2.85 1.51
N ASP A 154 -0.68 3.18 2.43
CA ASP A 154 0.75 3.34 2.13
C ASP A 154 1.43 1.97 2.09
N VAL A 155 1.32 1.30 0.96
CA VAL A 155 1.94 0.00 0.68
C VAL A 155 2.54 0.03 -0.72
N VAL A 156 3.52 -0.83 -0.95
CA VAL A 156 4.20 -0.96 -2.25
C VAL A 156 3.67 -2.20 -2.97
N GLU A 157 3.30 -2.04 -4.23
CA GLU A 157 3.06 -3.16 -5.13
C GLU A 157 4.41 -3.73 -5.58
N LEU A 158 4.65 -5.01 -5.28
CA LEU A 158 5.93 -5.67 -5.53
C LEU A 158 5.95 -6.36 -6.90
N VAL A 159 4.82 -6.98 -7.28
CA VAL A 159 4.72 -7.79 -8.50
C VAL A 159 3.27 -7.93 -8.94
N ASP A 160 3.04 -7.86 -10.25
CA ASP A 160 1.78 -8.29 -10.87
C ASP A 160 1.80 -9.81 -11.05
N LEU A 161 0.84 -10.49 -10.44
CA LEU A 161 0.70 -11.95 -10.50
C LEU A 161 -0.07 -12.43 -11.74
N GLU A 162 -0.56 -11.50 -12.57
CA GLU A 162 -1.19 -11.75 -13.87
C GLU A 162 -2.46 -12.64 -13.83
N PHE A 163 -3.18 -12.66 -12.69
CA PHE A 163 -4.44 -13.36 -12.56
C PHE A 163 -5.56 -12.47 -11.98
N GLY A 164 -6.80 -12.94 -12.06
CA GLY A 164 -7.96 -12.24 -11.51
C GLY A 164 -8.30 -10.93 -12.24
N GLY A 165 -7.88 -10.79 -13.48
CA GLY A 165 -8.12 -9.60 -14.28
C GLY A 165 -9.60 -9.21 -14.32
N CYS A 166 -9.92 -7.94 -14.00
CA CYS A 166 -11.27 -7.40 -14.02
C CYS A 166 -11.30 -5.99 -14.62
N ARG A 167 -12.48 -5.47 -14.85
CA ARG A 167 -12.69 -4.08 -15.24
C ARG A 167 -13.92 -3.52 -14.56
N PHE A 168 -13.85 -2.25 -14.18
CA PHE A 168 -15.03 -1.51 -13.75
C PHE A 168 -15.87 -1.09 -14.94
N VAL A 169 -17.17 -1.18 -14.76
CA VAL A 169 -18.16 -0.66 -15.71
C VAL A 169 -19.20 0.14 -14.93
N VAL A 170 -19.68 1.21 -15.54
CA VAL A 170 -20.87 1.92 -15.06
C VAL A 170 -22.07 1.24 -15.72
N ALA A 171 -23.03 0.82 -14.91
CA ALA A 171 -24.24 0.17 -15.38
C ALA A 171 -25.47 0.94 -14.92
N GLU A 172 -26.51 0.90 -15.73
CA GLU A 172 -27.81 1.47 -15.43
C GLU A 172 -28.92 0.53 -15.92
N SER A 173 -30.15 0.73 -15.47
CA SER A 173 -31.28 -0.05 -15.97
C SER A 173 -31.48 0.19 -17.47
N ALA A 174 -31.81 -0.86 -18.21
CA ALA A 174 -32.01 -0.77 -19.64
C ALA A 174 -33.12 0.26 -19.99
N GLY A 175 -32.81 1.16 -20.89
CA GLY A 175 -33.75 2.20 -21.35
C GLY A 175 -33.88 3.41 -20.41
N THR A 176 -33.06 3.54 -19.37
CA THR A 176 -33.13 4.69 -18.43
C THR A 176 -32.15 5.80 -18.72
N SER A 177 -31.24 5.65 -19.67
CA SER A 177 -30.15 6.62 -19.95
C SER A 177 -30.63 8.04 -20.12
N GLU A 178 -31.74 8.27 -20.88
CA GLU A 178 -32.30 9.60 -21.08
C GLU A 178 -32.86 10.21 -19.78
N ALA A 179 -33.46 9.37 -18.92
CA ALA A 179 -34.00 9.81 -17.63
C ALA A 179 -32.85 10.14 -16.65
N VAL A 180 -31.76 9.36 -16.65
CA VAL A 180 -30.55 9.61 -15.85
C VAL A 180 -29.88 10.91 -16.27
N GLU A 181 -29.70 11.13 -17.57
CA GLU A 181 -29.16 12.37 -18.14
C GLU A 181 -30.03 13.60 -17.82
N LYS A 182 -31.37 13.47 -17.91
CA LYS A 182 -32.30 14.51 -17.54
C LYS A 182 -32.18 14.86 -16.06
N ARG A 183 -32.15 13.84 -15.19
CA ARG A 183 -31.96 14.00 -13.74
C ARG A 183 -30.65 14.73 -13.42
N TYR A 184 -29.55 14.33 -14.08
CA TYR A 184 -28.27 15.00 -13.91
C TYR A 184 -28.37 16.52 -14.27
N ARG A 185 -29.01 16.84 -15.39
CA ARG A 185 -29.20 18.26 -15.79
C ARG A 185 -30.05 19.04 -14.81
N GLU A 186 -31.05 18.41 -14.19
CA GLU A 186 -31.98 19.09 -13.26
C GLU A 186 -31.37 19.23 -11.86
N LEU A 187 -30.67 18.27 -11.37
CA LEU A 187 -30.16 18.21 -9.99
C LEU A 187 -28.66 18.51 -9.89
N GLY A 188 -27.92 18.48 -10.99
CA GLY A 188 -26.47 18.66 -11.00
C GLY A 188 -25.66 17.45 -10.48
N SER A 189 -26.34 16.38 -10.02
CA SER A 189 -25.69 15.15 -9.56
C SER A 189 -26.58 13.94 -9.79
N ILE A 190 -25.98 12.76 -9.82
CA ILE A 190 -26.63 11.44 -9.80
C ILE A 190 -26.07 10.58 -8.69
N ARG A 191 -26.85 9.62 -8.22
CA ARG A 191 -26.43 8.67 -7.20
C ARG A 191 -25.83 7.43 -7.85
N ILE A 192 -24.67 7.02 -7.35
CA ILE A 192 -23.92 5.86 -7.82
C ILE A 192 -23.78 4.85 -6.68
N ALA A 193 -24.28 3.65 -6.86
CA ALA A 193 -24.12 2.58 -5.90
C ALA A 193 -22.85 1.77 -6.20
N THR A 194 -21.97 1.65 -5.21
CA THR A 194 -20.71 0.94 -5.41
C THR A 194 -20.10 0.42 -4.10
N LYS A 195 -19.26 -0.62 -4.22
CA LYS A 195 -18.34 -1.05 -3.16
C LYS A 195 -17.07 -0.21 -3.10
N TYR A 196 -16.77 0.53 -4.17
CA TYR A 196 -15.51 1.19 -4.45
C TYR A 196 -15.70 2.70 -4.60
N PRO A 197 -16.01 3.40 -3.49
CA PRO A 197 -16.25 4.85 -3.50
C PRO A 197 -15.14 5.68 -4.14
N HIS A 198 -13.88 5.39 -3.82
CA HIS A 198 -12.75 6.16 -4.33
C HIS A 198 -12.54 5.99 -5.82
N ILE A 199 -12.65 4.75 -6.30
CA ILE A 199 -12.55 4.45 -7.73
C ILE A 199 -13.69 5.14 -8.50
N ALA A 200 -14.92 5.06 -7.97
CA ALA A 200 -16.06 5.70 -8.58
C ALA A 200 -15.91 7.24 -8.62
N HIS A 201 -15.55 7.88 -7.51
CA HIS A 201 -15.29 9.31 -7.48
C HIS A 201 -14.22 9.71 -8.51
N SER A 202 -13.08 9.03 -8.52
CA SER A 202 -11.99 9.30 -9.45
C SER A 202 -12.43 9.18 -10.92
N HIS A 203 -13.30 8.21 -11.22
CA HIS A 203 -13.84 8.02 -12.57
C HIS A 203 -14.72 9.18 -13.01
N PHE A 204 -15.69 9.58 -12.19
CA PHE A 204 -16.63 10.65 -12.53
C PHE A 204 -16.00 12.04 -12.46
N ASP A 205 -15.06 12.26 -11.55
CA ASP A 205 -14.30 13.52 -11.48
C ASP A 205 -13.49 13.76 -12.76
N LYS A 206 -12.87 12.73 -13.33
CA LYS A 206 -12.17 12.81 -14.63
C LYS A 206 -13.11 13.19 -15.79
N GLN A 207 -14.40 12.91 -15.66
CA GLN A 207 -15.42 13.29 -16.63
C GLN A 207 -16.08 14.65 -16.32
N GLY A 208 -15.70 15.30 -15.22
CA GLY A 208 -16.32 16.53 -14.75
C GLY A 208 -17.76 16.34 -14.27
N LYS A 209 -18.14 15.11 -13.88
CA LYS A 209 -19.49 14.78 -13.40
C LYS A 209 -19.55 14.73 -11.89
N GLN A 210 -20.50 15.44 -11.30
CA GLN A 210 -20.80 15.38 -9.87
C GLN A 210 -21.64 14.14 -9.55
N VAL A 211 -21.21 13.36 -8.54
CA VAL A 211 -21.92 12.16 -8.13
C VAL A 211 -22.08 12.11 -6.61
N GLU A 212 -23.17 11.51 -6.18
CA GLU A 212 -23.40 11.13 -4.78
C GLU A 212 -23.19 9.63 -4.65
N ILE A 213 -22.23 9.22 -3.82
CA ILE A 213 -21.90 7.80 -3.67
C ILE A 213 -22.78 7.15 -2.60
N VAL A 214 -23.49 6.12 -2.99
CA VAL A 214 -24.19 5.19 -2.11
C VAL A 214 -23.30 3.96 -1.90
N LYS A 215 -22.58 3.94 -0.78
CA LYS A 215 -21.69 2.82 -0.47
C LYS A 215 -22.48 1.60 -0.06
N LEU A 216 -22.34 0.52 -0.82
CA LEU A 216 -22.91 -0.80 -0.51
C LEU A 216 -21.79 -1.84 -0.37
N HIS A 217 -22.08 -2.91 0.38
CA HIS A 217 -21.14 -4.03 0.57
C HIS A 217 -21.47 -5.27 -0.28
N GLY A 218 -22.61 -5.27 -0.94
CA GLY A 218 -23.10 -6.34 -1.82
C GLY A 218 -24.41 -5.94 -2.48
N ASN A 219 -24.91 -6.77 -3.42
CA ASN A 219 -26.17 -6.57 -4.14
C ASN A 219 -26.29 -5.19 -4.79
N ILE A 220 -25.20 -4.70 -5.36
CA ILE A 220 -25.12 -3.35 -5.96
C ILE A 220 -26.12 -3.23 -7.11
N GLU A 221 -26.32 -4.31 -7.84
CA GLU A 221 -27.26 -4.45 -8.96
C GLU A 221 -28.74 -4.17 -8.58
N LEU A 222 -29.08 -4.25 -7.30
CA LEU A 222 -30.41 -3.91 -6.81
C LEU A 222 -30.63 -2.41 -6.66
N ALA A 223 -29.59 -1.60 -6.58
CA ALA A 223 -29.71 -0.19 -6.29
C ALA A 223 -30.49 0.58 -7.38
N PRO A 224 -30.24 0.40 -8.68
CA PRO A 224 -31.05 1.02 -9.72
C PRO A 224 -32.48 0.49 -9.76
N ILE A 225 -32.67 -0.81 -9.47
CA ILE A 225 -34.00 -1.46 -9.51
C ILE A 225 -34.89 -0.93 -8.38
N THR A 226 -34.32 -0.66 -7.22
CA THR A 226 -35.03 -0.18 -6.03
C THR A 226 -35.09 1.35 -5.95
N GLY A 227 -34.48 2.06 -6.89
CA GLY A 227 -34.44 3.50 -6.91
C GLY A 227 -33.50 4.14 -5.86
N MET A 228 -32.57 3.36 -5.26
CA MET A 228 -31.56 3.86 -4.34
C MET A 228 -30.48 4.66 -5.07
N ALA A 229 -30.16 4.27 -6.30
CA ALA A 229 -29.20 4.96 -7.15
C ALA A 229 -29.67 4.93 -8.62
N GLU A 230 -29.10 5.79 -9.43
CA GLU A 230 -29.36 5.81 -10.87
C GLU A 230 -28.42 4.89 -11.64
N GLN A 231 -27.20 4.70 -11.13
CA GLN A 231 -26.14 3.89 -11.71
C GLN A 231 -25.39 3.10 -10.63
#